data_c6a9eb447bd84e26d3c51c9664cb50a5
#
_entry.id   c6a9eb447bd84e26d3c51c9664cb50a5
#
_cell.length_a   1.000
_cell.length_b   1.000
_cell.length_c   1.000
_cell.angle_alpha   90.00
_cell.angle_beta   90.00
_cell.angle_gamma   90.00
#
_symmetry.space_group_name_H-M   'P 1'
#
loop_
_entity.id
_entity.type
_entity.pdbx_description
1 polymer ?
#
loop_
_entity_poly.entity_id
_entity_poly.type
_entity_poly.pdbx_seq_one_letter_code
_entity_poly.pdbx_strand_id
1 'polypeptide(L)'
;MDIQASLFVPPLLGEVFWEMERFFKLKEHGTNVRTEIMAGLTTFMTMAYILAVNPLILTPTGLDWTAVFLATALAAGIFTIAMGLFVNFPVALAPGMGLNAYFASVIVASMATDTPISPAMGLTAVFISGIIFIILTVTQVRQMLITAVPDSLKHAITVGIGLFIAIIGLKNSGLMTIAVSSFNDIQAFNFTPVTGNETVIQLGSFSNETVLFTVIALFLIAILMVMRVPGAILFGILGTTVIALLTGHVDAKTALSGQTWAPDFTKLNFFHFDFAGVFEVGLITVILTFTFVELFDTFGTLVGTANRAGYMKNPEEGKKRVGKAMFVDAVGVSGGAVLGTSTVTAFVESSAGIAQGGRTGLTAVTTGVCFLLAIFLSPLVALVPPAATAAALIIVGVLMMQSVKEIDFSDMVYAIPSFFTLALMPFTYNIANGISFGIVSYVVLATVANVSGKGNKYKVHWLMWVLAVLIIYRYGFLGGH
;
A
#
# COMPACT_ATOMS: atom_id res chain seq x y z
N MET A 1 -39.65 34.54 -2.71
CA MET A 1 -40.33 33.64 -3.68
C MET A 1 -39.41 32.44 -3.83
N ASP A 2 -39.44 31.55 -2.80
CA ASP A 2 -38.57 30.35 -2.74
C ASP A 2 -39.26 29.22 -3.50
N ILE A 3 -38.72 28.87 -4.63
CA ILE A 3 -39.13 27.68 -5.37
C ILE A 3 -38.33 26.51 -4.76
N GLN A 4 -38.86 25.90 -3.71
CA GLN A 4 -38.48 24.56 -3.29
C GLN A 4 -38.90 23.58 -4.39
N ALA A 5 -37.96 23.21 -5.25
CA ALA A 5 -38.09 22.02 -6.08
C ALA A 5 -38.05 20.79 -5.17
N SER A 6 -39.22 20.41 -4.62
CA SER A 6 -39.39 19.09 -4.01
C SER A 6 -39.31 18.04 -5.11
N LEU A 7 -38.10 17.50 -5.32
CA LEU A 7 -37.94 16.26 -6.05
C LEU A 7 -38.83 15.21 -5.40
N PHE A 8 -39.80 14.71 -6.15
CA PHE A 8 -40.73 13.66 -5.78
C PHE A 8 -39.91 12.38 -5.56
N VAL A 9 -39.46 12.16 -4.34
CA VAL A 9 -38.76 10.94 -3.94
C VAL A 9 -39.86 9.88 -3.73
N PRO A 10 -39.86 8.75 -4.46
CA PRO A 10 -40.82 7.69 -4.23
C PRO A 10 -40.79 7.27 -2.75
N PRO A 11 -41.95 6.93 -2.13
CA PRO A 11 -42.06 6.64 -0.68
C PRO A 11 -41.02 5.57 -0.22
N LEU A 12 -40.77 4.55 -1.00
CA LEU A 12 -39.73 3.53 -0.75
C LEU A 12 -38.30 4.10 -0.66
N LEU A 13 -37.95 5.06 -1.51
CA LEU A 13 -36.64 5.71 -1.47
C LEU A 13 -36.52 6.64 -0.27
N GLY A 14 -37.59 7.31 0.13
CA GLY A 14 -37.64 8.15 1.32
C GLY A 14 -37.36 7.38 2.61
N GLU A 15 -37.95 6.19 2.77
CA GLU A 15 -37.68 5.31 3.91
C GLU A 15 -36.23 4.80 3.94
N VAL A 16 -35.68 4.39 2.79
CA VAL A 16 -34.26 3.96 2.70
C VAL A 16 -33.31 5.10 3.08
N PHE A 17 -33.56 6.32 2.61
CA PHE A 17 -32.74 7.48 2.97
C PHE A 17 -32.84 7.81 4.46
N TRP A 18 -34.00 7.67 5.07
CA TRP A 18 -34.21 7.91 6.49
C TRP A 18 -33.49 6.85 7.34
N GLU A 19 -33.55 5.57 6.95
CA GLU A 19 -32.83 4.49 7.64
C GLU A 19 -31.31 4.68 7.54
N MET A 20 -30.78 5.03 6.36
CA MET A 20 -29.35 5.35 6.16
C MET A 20 -28.93 6.53 7.03
N GLU A 21 -29.76 7.59 7.11
CA GLU A 21 -29.47 8.75 7.93
C GLU A 21 -29.36 8.38 9.41
N ARG A 22 -30.25 7.52 9.88
CA ARG A 22 -30.28 7.04 11.28
C ARG A 22 -29.13 6.09 11.57
N PHE A 23 -28.87 5.12 10.68
CA PHE A 23 -27.83 4.11 10.89
C PHE A 23 -26.43 4.73 10.94
N PHE A 24 -26.11 5.61 9.99
CA PHE A 24 -24.80 6.26 9.93
C PHE A 24 -24.70 7.54 10.76
N LYS A 25 -25.80 7.98 11.41
CA LYS A 25 -25.87 9.19 12.26
C LYS A 25 -25.43 10.45 11.50
N LEU A 26 -25.90 10.62 10.27
CA LEU A 26 -25.41 11.66 9.37
C LEU A 26 -25.56 13.07 9.94
N LYS A 27 -26.69 13.38 10.59
CA LYS A 27 -26.94 14.68 11.22
C LYS A 27 -25.98 14.98 12.37
N GLU A 28 -25.65 13.95 13.19
CA GLU A 28 -24.69 14.10 14.30
C GLU A 28 -23.29 14.47 13.79
N HIS A 29 -22.94 14.00 12.58
CA HIS A 29 -21.66 14.28 11.92
C HIS A 29 -21.70 15.48 10.96
N GLY A 30 -22.82 16.21 10.89
CA GLY A 30 -22.96 17.43 10.08
C GLY A 30 -22.89 17.18 8.56
N THR A 31 -23.38 16.02 8.11
CA THR A 31 -23.35 15.60 6.71
C THR A 31 -24.73 15.13 6.23
N ASN A 32 -24.86 14.73 4.99
CA ASN A 32 -26.06 14.19 4.37
C ASN A 32 -25.74 13.10 3.37
N VAL A 33 -26.75 12.31 2.98
CA VAL A 33 -26.59 11.15 2.08
C VAL A 33 -25.91 11.53 0.76
N ARG A 34 -26.28 12.64 0.15
CA ARG A 34 -25.70 13.09 -1.13
C ARG A 34 -24.21 13.39 -1.00
N THR A 35 -23.83 14.11 0.06
CA THR A 35 -22.41 14.44 0.32
C THR A 35 -21.59 13.18 0.57
N GLU A 36 -22.11 12.23 1.35
CA GLU A 36 -21.42 10.97 1.64
C GLU A 36 -21.24 10.11 0.39
N ILE A 37 -22.27 10.00 -0.47
CA ILE A 37 -22.15 9.27 -1.75
C ILE A 37 -21.12 9.94 -2.66
N MET A 38 -21.15 11.27 -2.81
CA MET A 38 -20.17 11.99 -3.62
C MET A 38 -18.74 11.84 -3.07
N ALA A 39 -18.59 11.86 -1.75
CA ALA A 39 -17.32 11.60 -1.09
C ALA A 39 -16.82 10.17 -1.33
N GLY A 40 -17.73 9.17 -1.29
CA GLY A 40 -17.40 7.79 -1.59
C GLY A 40 -16.99 7.57 -3.04
N LEU A 41 -17.67 8.19 -3.99
CA LEU A 41 -17.27 8.19 -5.41
C LEU A 41 -15.89 8.84 -5.60
N THR A 42 -15.63 9.97 -4.92
CA THR A 42 -14.32 10.63 -4.96
C THR A 42 -13.22 9.73 -4.42
N THR A 43 -13.47 9.07 -3.28
CA THR A 43 -12.52 8.09 -2.72
C THR A 43 -12.26 6.95 -3.69
N PHE A 44 -13.31 6.35 -4.28
CA PHE A 44 -13.15 5.32 -5.30
C PHE A 44 -12.30 5.80 -6.47
N MET A 45 -12.60 6.97 -7.04
CA MET A 45 -11.84 7.52 -8.17
C MET A 45 -10.36 7.74 -7.85
N THR A 46 -10.03 8.09 -6.61
CA THR A 46 -8.63 8.28 -6.20
C THR A 46 -7.91 6.96 -5.96
N MET A 47 -8.63 5.87 -5.69
CA MET A 47 -8.08 4.55 -5.38
C MET A 47 -8.23 3.52 -6.51
N ALA A 48 -9.09 3.76 -7.50
CA ALA A 48 -9.44 2.76 -8.53
C ALA A 48 -8.22 2.28 -9.36
N TYR A 49 -7.13 3.05 -9.36
CA TYR A 49 -5.87 2.65 -10.00
C TYR A 49 -5.32 1.34 -9.45
N ILE A 50 -5.65 0.96 -8.19
CA ILE A 50 -5.21 -0.30 -7.57
C ILE A 50 -5.68 -1.53 -8.36
N LEU A 51 -6.84 -1.43 -9.03
CA LEU A 51 -7.39 -2.51 -9.85
C LEU A 51 -6.48 -2.89 -11.03
N ALA A 52 -5.71 -1.93 -11.55
CA ALA A 52 -4.72 -2.16 -12.61
C ALA A 52 -3.33 -2.43 -12.04
N VAL A 53 -2.93 -1.69 -11.01
CA VAL A 53 -1.57 -1.73 -10.48
C VAL A 53 -1.30 -2.97 -9.65
N ASN A 54 -2.25 -3.44 -8.84
CA ASN A 54 -2.03 -4.61 -8.00
C ASN A 54 -1.81 -5.90 -8.82
N PRO A 55 -2.61 -6.22 -9.86
CA PRO A 55 -2.31 -7.32 -10.77
C PRO A 55 -0.92 -7.20 -11.42
N LEU A 56 -0.53 -6.01 -11.84
CA LEU A 56 0.80 -5.78 -12.43
C LEU A 56 1.94 -6.11 -11.47
N ILE A 57 1.80 -5.76 -10.18
CA ILE A 57 2.81 -6.03 -9.15
C ILE A 57 2.87 -7.53 -8.82
N LEU A 58 1.74 -8.21 -8.74
CA LEU A 58 1.68 -9.59 -8.25
C LEU A 58 1.82 -10.65 -9.35
N THR A 59 1.49 -10.37 -10.61
CA THR A 59 1.61 -11.33 -11.72
C THR A 59 3.05 -11.88 -11.89
N PRO A 60 4.14 -11.10 -11.73
CA PRO A 60 5.50 -11.63 -11.80
C PRO A 60 5.81 -12.75 -10.79
N THR A 61 5.02 -12.88 -9.73
CA THR A 61 5.15 -13.98 -8.75
C THR A 61 4.60 -15.32 -9.25
N GLY A 62 3.92 -15.35 -10.39
CA GLY A 62 3.23 -16.52 -10.94
C GLY A 62 1.73 -16.57 -10.66
N LEU A 63 1.16 -15.55 -10.01
CA LEU A 63 -0.28 -15.44 -9.84
C LEU A 63 -0.96 -15.01 -11.15
N ASP A 64 -2.12 -15.57 -11.46
CA ASP A 64 -2.92 -15.18 -12.64
C ASP A 64 -3.45 -13.76 -12.51
N TRP A 65 -3.33 -12.95 -13.59
CA TRP A 65 -3.75 -11.56 -13.60
C TRP A 65 -5.23 -11.39 -13.26
N THR A 66 -6.12 -12.22 -13.82
CA THR A 66 -7.57 -12.15 -13.59
C THR A 66 -7.90 -12.53 -12.15
N ALA A 67 -7.22 -13.54 -11.60
CA ALA A 67 -7.36 -13.94 -10.21
C ALA A 67 -7.01 -12.81 -9.25
N VAL A 68 -5.86 -12.15 -9.47
CA VAL A 68 -5.42 -11.01 -8.65
C VAL A 68 -6.36 -9.81 -8.80
N PHE A 69 -6.83 -9.51 -10.01
CA PHE A 69 -7.80 -8.45 -10.25
C PHE A 69 -9.10 -8.69 -9.46
N LEU A 70 -9.67 -9.89 -9.56
CA LEU A 70 -10.89 -10.26 -8.84
C LEU A 70 -10.68 -10.21 -7.32
N ALA A 71 -9.58 -10.79 -6.84
CA ALA A 71 -9.23 -10.76 -5.43
C ALA A 71 -9.06 -9.33 -4.91
N THR A 72 -8.45 -8.45 -5.70
CA THR A 72 -8.27 -7.02 -5.38
C THR A 72 -9.61 -6.31 -5.22
N ALA A 73 -10.48 -6.45 -6.21
CA ALA A 73 -11.79 -5.79 -6.21
C ALA A 73 -12.70 -6.31 -5.09
N LEU A 74 -12.72 -7.64 -4.88
CA LEU A 74 -13.47 -8.26 -3.79
C LEU A 74 -12.95 -7.83 -2.43
N ALA A 75 -11.64 -7.89 -2.21
CA ALA A 75 -11.03 -7.52 -0.94
C ALA A 75 -11.26 -6.03 -0.64
N ALA A 76 -11.00 -5.15 -1.61
CA ALA A 76 -11.27 -3.73 -1.44
C ALA A 76 -12.75 -3.45 -1.17
N GLY A 77 -13.65 -4.10 -1.91
CA GLY A 77 -15.10 -3.94 -1.71
C GLY A 77 -15.57 -4.42 -0.35
N ILE A 78 -15.29 -5.67 0.00
CA ILE A 78 -15.78 -6.31 1.23
C ILE A 78 -15.25 -5.59 2.47
N PHE A 79 -13.93 -5.37 2.58
CA PHE A 79 -13.34 -4.79 3.78
C PHE A 79 -13.60 -3.29 3.91
N THR A 80 -13.76 -2.57 2.79
CA THR A 80 -14.22 -1.17 2.83
C THR A 80 -15.68 -1.06 3.31
N ILE A 81 -16.57 -1.93 2.84
CA ILE A 81 -17.95 -2.01 3.33
C ILE A 81 -17.95 -2.37 4.82
N ALA A 82 -17.15 -3.35 5.23
CA ALA A 82 -17.00 -3.72 6.63
C ALA A 82 -16.53 -2.52 7.49
N MET A 83 -15.56 -1.74 7.04
CA MET A 83 -15.13 -0.51 7.71
C MET A 83 -16.29 0.47 7.87
N GLY A 84 -17.10 0.66 6.83
CA GLY A 84 -18.26 1.53 6.85
C GLY A 84 -19.33 1.07 7.84
N LEU A 85 -19.70 -0.21 7.82
CA LEU A 85 -20.79 -0.77 8.60
C LEU A 85 -20.44 -0.98 10.09
N PHE A 86 -19.26 -1.56 10.38
CA PHE A 86 -18.88 -1.91 11.75
C PHE A 86 -18.25 -0.77 12.54
N VAL A 87 -17.56 0.16 11.85
CA VAL A 87 -16.86 1.26 12.51
C VAL A 87 -17.53 2.61 12.31
N ASN A 88 -18.36 2.73 11.28
CA ASN A 88 -18.90 4.00 10.80
C ASN A 88 -17.80 5.03 10.52
N PHE A 89 -16.82 4.63 9.70
CA PHE A 89 -15.62 5.40 9.44
C PHE A 89 -15.40 5.60 7.92
N PRO A 90 -15.14 6.84 7.41
CA PRO A 90 -15.06 7.15 5.99
C PRO A 90 -13.69 6.77 5.40
N VAL A 91 -13.22 5.57 5.68
CA VAL A 91 -11.91 5.08 5.21
C VAL A 91 -12.10 3.82 4.40
N ALA A 92 -11.48 3.80 3.24
CA ALA A 92 -11.44 2.65 2.35
C ALA A 92 -10.19 1.79 2.59
N LEU A 93 -10.35 0.49 2.41
CA LEU A 93 -9.31 -0.50 2.48
C LEU A 93 -9.11 -1.12 1.10
N ALA A 94 -7.86 -1.41 0.76
CA ALA A 94 -7.50 -2.12 -0.46
C ALA A 94 -6.13 -2.79 -0.29
N PRO A 95 -5.68 -3.65 -1.24
CA PRO A 95 -4.35 -4.22 -1.19
C PRO A 95 -3.25 -3.16 -1.13
N GLY A 96 -2.42 -3.20 -0.08
CA GLY A 96 -1.41 -2.19 0.23
C GLY A 96 -0.21 -2.23 -0.71
N MET A 97 0.05 -1.14 -1.44
CA MET A 97 1.07 -1.09 -2.49
C MET A 97 2.47 -1.47 -2.02
N GLY A 98 2.91 -0.94 -0.88
CA GLY A 98 4.25 -1.21 -0.34
C GLY A 98 4.44 -2.68 0.01
N LEU A 99 3.46 -3.26 0.68
CA LEU A 99 3.47 -4.66 1.09
C LEU A 99 3.28 -5.61 -0.09
N ASN A 100 2.49 -5.23 -1.10
CA ASN A 100 2.35 -5.99 -2.34
C ASN A 100 3.67 -6.04 -3.11
N ALA A 101 4.36 -4.91 -3.16
CA ALA A 101 5.68 -4.82 -3.77
C ALA A 101 6.73 -5.64 -3.00
N TYR A 102 6.66 -5.63 -1.67
CA TYR A 102 7.51 -6.49 -0.83
C TYR A 102 7.18 -7.97 -1.04
N PHE A 103 5.91 -8.35 -1.08
CA PHE A 103 5.46 -9.70 -1.42
C PHE A 103 6.06 -10.18 -2.74
N ALA A 104 5.93 -9.37 -3.79
CA ALA A 104 6.46 -9.68 -5.09
C ALA A 104 7.99 -9.77 -5.08
N SER A 105 8.68 -8.85 -4.40
CA SER A 105 10.15 -8.85 -4.35
C SER A 105 10.71 -10.08 -3.65
N VAL A 106 10.10 -10.53 -2.56
CA VAL A 106 10.53 -11.74 -1.82
C VAL A 106 10.37 -12.99 -2.68
N ILE A 107 9.24 -13.16 -3.34
CA ILE A 107 8.98 -14.33 -4.20
C ILE A 107 9.89 -14.31 -5.43
N VAL A 108 9.94 -13.19 -6.17
CA VAL A 108 10.75 -13.08 -7.39
C VAL A 108 12.24 -13.25 -7.09
N ALA A 109 12.75 -12.68 -5.99
CA ALA A 109 14.14 -12.87 -5.59
C ALA A 109 14.47 -14.33 -5.26
N SER A 110 13.53 -15.07 -4.67
CA SER A 110 13.74 -16.48 -4.34
C SER A 110 13.75 -17.42 -5.55
N MET A 111 13.20 -17.00 -6.70
CA MET A 111 13.19 -17.85 -7.92
C MET A 111 14.58 -18.22 -8.42
N ALA A 112 15.60 -17.47 -8.05
CA ALA A 112 17.00 -17.73 -8.39
C ALA A 112 17.76 -18.54 -7.32
N THR A 113 17.09 -18.96 -6.24
CA THR A 113 17.68 -19.73 -5.14
C THR A 113 17.32 -21.21 -5.21
N ASP A 114 18.03 -22.05 -4.47
CA ASP A 114 17.74 -23.50 -4.38
C ASP A 114 16.39 -23.81 -3.69
N THR A 115 15.84 -22.86 -2.95
CA THR A 115 14.57 -22.99 -2.25
C THR A 115 13.60 -21.88 -2.67
N PRO A 116 12.98 -21.99 -3.86
CA PRO A 116 12.08 -20.97 -4.35
C PRO A 116 10.80 -20.88 -3.51
N ILE A 117 10.38 -19.66 -3.17
CA ILE A 117 9.15 -19.38 -2.45
C ILE A 117 7.99 -19.37 -3.45
N SER A 118 7.01 -20.25 -3.27
CA SER A 118 5.82 -20.25 -4.09
C SER A 118 4.86 -19.10 -3.71
N PRO A 119 3.97 -18.67 -4.63
CA PRO A 119 2.91 -17.70 -4.28
C PRO A 119 2.03 -18.17 -3.12
N ALA A 120 1.76 -19.49 -3.02
CA ALA A 120 1.00 -20.08 -1.93
C ALA A 120 1.70 -19.91 -0.57
N MET A 121 3.01 -20.11 -0.49
CA MET A 121 3.81 -19.82 0.71
C MET A 121 3.75 -18.33 1.06
N GLY A 122 3.86 -17.45 0.07
CA GLY A 122 3.75 -16.00 0.26
C GLY A 122 2.39 -15.60 0.83
N LEU A 123 1.28 -16.11 0.26
CA LEU A 123 -0.08 -15.87 0.77
C LEU A 123 -0.26 -16.42 2.18
N THR A 124 0.34 -17.58 2.48
CA THR A 124 0.33 -18.15 3.83
C THR A 124 1.08 -17.27 4.83
N ALA A 125 2.23 -16.72 4.44
CA ALA A 125 2.97 -15.78 5.29
C ALA A 125 2.17 -14.51 5.60
N VAL A 126 1.47 -13.95 4.61
CA VAL A 126 0.54 -12.81 4.78
C VAL A 126 -0.61 -13.20 5.70
N PHE A 127 -1.22 -14.36 5.51
CA PHE A 127 -2.31 -14.85 6.35
C PHE A 127 -1.89 -14.98 7.83
N ILE A 128 -0.74 -15.60 8.09
CA ILE A 128 -0.19 -15.74 9.45
C ILE A 128 0.13 -14.36 10.04
N SER A 129 0.73 -13.46 9.26
CA SER A 129 0.98 -12.07 9.66
C SER A 129 -0.32 -11.37 10.09
N GLY A 130 -1.41 -11.52 9.33
CA GLY A 130 -2.71 -10.98 9.67
C GLY A 130 -3.30 -11.56 10.95
N ILE A 131 -3.14 -12.86 11.20
CA ILE A 131 -3.55 -13.49 12.48
C ILE A 131 -2.75 -12.90 13.66
N ILE A 132 -1.42 -12.79 13.52
CA ILE A 132 -0.58 -12.12 14.52
C ILE A 132 -1.08 -10.70 14.76
N PHE A 133 -1.40 -9.99 13.69
CA PHE A 133 -1.87 -8.60 13.75
C PHE A 133 -3.23 -8.45 14.45
N ILE A 134 -4.16 -9.40 14.25
CA ILE A 134 -5.42 -9.49 15.00
C ILE A 134 -5.12 -9.68 16.49
N ILE A 135 -4.25 -10.63 16.86
CA ILE A 135 -3.87 -10.91 18.24
C ILE A 135 -3.25 -9.66 18.88
N LEU A 136 -2.30 -9.00 18.21
CA LEU A 136 -1.68 -7.77 18.70
C LEU A 136 -2.70 -6.62 18.89
N THR A 137 -3.72 -6.56 18.04
CA THR A 137 -4.78 -5.53 18.12
C THR A 137 -5.72 -5.80 19.29
N VAL A 138 -6.15 -7.05 19.49
CA VAL A 138 -7.06 -7.44 20.59
C VAL A 138 -6.35 -7.33 21.96
N THR A 139 -5.07 -7.70 22.04
CA THR A 139 -4.28 -7.63 23.28
C THR A 139 -3.76 -6.23 23.62
N GLN A 140 -4.03 -5.23 22.80
CA GLN A 140 -3.53 -3.85 22.94
C GLN A 140 -1.99 -3.72 22.89
N VAL A 141 -1.25 -4.79 22.67
CA VAL A 141 0.22 -4.79 22.48
C VAL A 141 0.60 -3.90 21.29
N ARG A 142 -0.27 -3.81 20.29
CA ARG A 142 -0.10 -2.92 19.15
C ARG A 142 0.09 -1.45 19.56
N GLN A 143 -0.71 -0.92 20.51
CA GLN A 143 -0.55 0.45 20.98
C GLN A 143 0.81 0.66 21.64
N MET A 144 1.28 -0.34 22.36
CA MET A 144 2.61 -0.31 23.00
C MET A 144 3.73 -0.32 21.95
N LEU A 145 3.63 -1.12 20.89
CA LEU A 145 4.59 -1.13 19.77
C LEU A 145 4.65 0.22 19.05
N ILE A 146 3.49 0.81 18.77
CA ILE A 146 3.40 2.12 18.12
C ILE A 146 4.05 3.22 18.98
N THR A 147 3.86 3.19 20.30
CA THR A 147 4.46 4.17 21.22
C THR A 147 5.95 3.91 21.48
N ALA A 148 6.42 2.68 21.25
CA ALA A 148 7.81 2.30 21.42
C ALA A 148 8.74 2.88 20.35
N VAL A 149 8.25 3.02 19.11
CA VAL A 149 9.03 3.51 17.98
C VAL A 149 8.94 5.03 17.91
N PRO A 150 10.06 5.77 17.77
CA PRO A 150 10.05 7.23 17.62
C PRO A 150 9.28 7.69 16.37
N ASP A 151 8.64 8.86 16.45
CA ASP A 151 7.83 9.38 15.35
C ASP A 151 8.66 9.62 14.07
N SER A 152 9.88 10.17 14.20
CA SER A 152 10.79 10.32 13.07
C SER A 152 11.07 9.00 12.33
N LEU A 153 11.22 7.89 13.07
CA LEU A 153 11.45 6.58 12.46
C LEU A 153 10.20 6.03 11.79
N LYS A 154 9.00 6.27 12.33
CA LYS A 154 7.72 5.91 11.68
C LYS A 154 7.56 6.64 10.35
N HIS A 155 7.84 7.94 10.32
CA HIS A 155 7.79 8.74 9.10
C HIS A 155 8.85 8.29 8.09
N ALA A 156 10.06 7.92 8.57
CA ALA A 156 11.11 7.38 7.71
C ALA A 156 10.72 6.04 7.07
N ILE A 157 9.98 5.17 7.78
CA ILE A 157 9.43 3.93 7.22
C ILE A 157 8.46 4.26 6.08
N THR A 158 7.52 5.17 6.28
CA THR A 158 6.57 5.60 5.23
C THR A 158 7.30 6.17 4.00
N VAL A 159 8.28 7.03 4.21
CA VAL A 159 9.09 7.61 3.13
C VAL A 159 9.90 6.54 2.39
N GLY A 160 10.52 5.61 3.14
CA GLY A 160 11.28 4.51 2.57
C GLY A 160 10.44 3.57 1.70
N ILE A 161 9.22 3.24 2.16
CA ILE A 161 8.25 2.48 1.36
C ILE A 161 7.86 3.25 0.09
N GLY A 162 7.63 4.56 0.20
CA GLY A 162 7.32 5.41 -0.95
C GLY A 162 8.45 5.40 -2.00
N LEU A 163 9.71 5.54 -1.57
CA LEU A 163 10.88 5.44 -2.44
C LEU A 163 11.01 4.03 -3.07
N PHE A 164 10.74 3.00 -2.28
CA PHE A 164 10.77 1.61 -2.76
C PHE A 164 9.74 1.37 -3.88
N ILE A 165 8.49 1.85 -3.70
CA ILE A 165 7.45 1.78 -4.72
C ILE A 165 7.84 2.59 -5.97
N ALA A 166 8.41 3.80 -5.78
CA ALA A 166 8.85 4.65 -6.89
C ALA A 166 9.95 3.97 -7.72
N ILE A 167 10.92 3.31 -7.08
CA ILE A 167 11.98 2.57 -7.77
C ILE A 167 11.41 1.39 -8.56
N ILE A 168 10.42 0.68 -8.04
CA ILE A 168 9.71 -0.37 -8.79
C ILE A 168 9.05 0.23 -10.04
N GLY A 169 8.37 1.36 -9.90
CA GLY A 169 7.80 2.08 -11.04
C GLY A 169 8.86 2.51 -12.08
N LEU A 170 9.97 3.08 -11.63
CA LEU A 170 11.10 3.48 -12.48
C LEU A 170 11.71 2.30 -13.22
N LYS A 171 11.87 1.15 -12.55
CA LYS A 171 12.39 -0.08 -13.15
C LYS A 171 11.39 -0.67 -14.16
N ASN A 172 10.12 -0.82 -13.77
CA ASN A 172 9.10 -1.44 -14.63
C ASN A 172 8.79 -0.60 -15.87
N SER A 173 8.98 0.72 -15.80
CA SER A 173 8.85 1.63 -16.94
C SER A 173 10.06 1.60 -17.89
N GLY A 174 11.19 1.06 -17.44
CA GLY A 174 12.46 1.17 -18.15
C GLY A 174 13.09 2.57 -18.07
N LEU A 175 12.53 3.51 -17.28
CA LEU A 175 13.17 4.82 -17.00
C LEU A 175 14.46 4.64 -16.20
N MET A 176 14.52 3.61 -15.36
CA MET A 176 15.73 3.20 -14.67
C MET A 176 16.13 1.81 -15.14
N THR A 177 17.32 1.69 -15.67
CA THR A 177 17.92 0.40 -16.09
C THR A 177 19.11 0.09 -15.22
N ILE A 178 19.34 -1.21 -14.98
CA ILE A 178 20.53 -1.71 -14.30
C ILE A 178 21.43 -2.26 -15.39
N ALA A 179 22.59 -1.63 -15.60
CA ALA A 179 23.59 -2.11 -16.54
C ALA A 179 24.35 -3.28 -15.91
N VAL A 180 24.36 -4.42 -16.60
CA VAL A 180 25.20 -5.58 -16.26
C VAL A 180 26.29 -5.62 -17.32
N SER A 181 27.55 -5.46 -16.91
CA SER A 181 28.67 -5.25 -17.83
C SER A 181 29.06 -6.46 -18.69
N SER A 182 28.77 -7.69 -18.26
CA SER A 182 28.80 -8.88 -19.12
C SER A 182 28.08 -10.09 -18.51
N PHE A 183 27.52 -10.95 -19.39
CA PHE A 183 26.92 -12.23 -19.00
C PHE A 183 27.97 -13.23 -18.47
N ASN A 184 29.24 -13.07 -18.87
CA ASN A 184 30.36 -13.94 -18.47
C ASN A 184 30.79 -13.69 -17.02
N ASP A 185 30.58 -12.49 -16.50
CA ASP A 185 30.91 -12.14 -15.10
C ASP A 185 29.92 -12.76 -14.10
N ILE A 186 28.71 -13.08 -14.55
CA ILE A 186 27.69 -13.77 -13.74
C ILE A 186 28.03 -15.24 -13.52
N GLN A 187 28.63 -15.92 -14.54
CA GLN A 187 28.98 -17.33 -14.43
C GLN A 187 30.29 -17.58 -13.66
N ALA A 188 31.18 -16.59 -13.55
CA ALA A 188 32.50 -16.79 -12.95
C ALA A 188 32.51 -16.60 -11.42
N PHE A 189 31.45 -16.12 -10.76
CA PHE A 189 31.43 -15.78 -9.32
C PHE A 189 32.66 -14.96 -8.83
N ASN A 190 33.42 -14.43 -9.75
CA ASN A 190 34.53 -13.53 -9.48
C ASN A 190 33.96 -12.11 -9.49
N PHE A 191 33.65 -11.58 -8.32
CA PHE A 191 33.54 -10.15 -8.13
C PHE A 191 34.88 -9.51 -8.48
N THR A 192 35.15 -9.32 -9.78
CA THR A 192 36.12 -8.31 -10.15
C THR A 192 35.51 -6.98 -9.78
N PRO A 193 36.21 -6.16 -8.97
CA PRO A 193 35.72 -4.81 -8.70
C PRO A 193 35.42 -4.16 -10.06
N VAL A 194 34.26 -3.55 -10.22
CA VAL A 194 33.93 -2.75 -11.41
C VAL A 194 35.02 -1.67 -11.53
N THR A 195 36.04 -1.92 -12.30
CA THR A 195 37.19 -1.02 -12.50
C THR A 195 36.95 -0.11 -13.71
N GLY A 196 35.76 0.42 -13.83
CA GLY A 196 35.40 1.37 -14.87
C GLY A 196 34.37 2.39 -14.33
N ASN A 197 34.27 3.54 -14.97
CA ASN A 197 33.28 4.57 -14.72
C ASN A 197 31.84 4.14 -15.13
N GLU A 198 31.55 2.85 -15.12
CA GLU A 198 30.23 2.31 -15.48
C GLU A 198 29.28 2.44 -14.31
N THR A 199 28.31 3.33 -14.43
CA THR A 199 27.21 3.45 -13.50
C THR A 199 26.31 2.24 -13.60
N VAL A 200 26.16 1.49 -12.51
CA VAL A 200 25.29 0.30 -12.42
C VAL A 200 23.82 0.69 -12.68
N ILE A 201 23.44 1.89 -12.31
CA ILE A 201 22.08 2.43 -12.52
C ILE A 201 22.18 3.53 -13.58
N GLN A 202 21.42 3.38 -14.65
CA GLN A 202 21.38 4.31 -15.78
C GLN A 202 19.97 4.77 -16.09
N LEU A 203 19.86 5.94 -16.71
CA LEU A 203 18.61 6.41 -17.28
C LEU A 203 18.31 5.62 -18.55
N GLY A 204 17.06 5.14 -18.66
CA GLY A 204 16.61 4.39 -19.84
C GLY A 204 16.54 5.23 -21.10
N SER A 205 16.51 4.55 -22.23
CA SER A 205 16.45 5.21 -23.55
C SER A 205 15.03 5.70 -23.84
N PHE A 206 14.89 6.99 -24.17
CA PHE A 206 13.64 7.58 -24.63
C PHE A 206 13.20 7.10 -26.02
N SER A 207 14.04 6.37 -26.73
CA SER A 207 13.65 5.67 -27.96
C SER A 207 12.78 4.43 -27.70
N ASN A 208 12.71 3.98 -26.45
CA ASN A 208 11.81 2.91 -26.03
C ASN A 208 10.40 3.47 -25.83
N GLU A 209 9.43 2.93 -26.54
CA GLU A 209 8.03 3.38 -26.49
C GLU A 209 7.46 3.31 -25.07
N THR A 210 7.78 2.25 -24.30
CA THR A 210 7.30 2.13 -22.90
C THR A 210 7.80 3.27 -22.04
N VAL A 211 9.06 3.69 -22.19
CA VAL A 211 9.66 4.83 -21.48
C VAL A 211 8.90 6.12 -21.87
N LEU A 212 8.68 6.32 -23.18
CA LEU A 212 7.99 7.51 -23.68
C LEU A 212 6.54 7.59 -23.12
N PHE A 213 5.78 6.51 -23.19
CA PHE A 213 4.41 6.46 -22.64
C PHE A 213 4.39 6.64 -21.13
N THR A 214 5.39 6.16 -20.40
CA THR A 214 5.51 6.40 -18.94
C THR A 214 5.74 7.88 -18.66
N VAL A 215 6.59 8.55 -19.43
CA VAL A 215 6.83 9.99 -19.27
C VAL A 215 5.56 10.79 -19.58
N ILE A 216 4.84 10.44 -20.64
CA ILE A 216 3.54 11.04 -20.97
C ILE A 216 2.56 10.85 -19.80
N ALA A 217 2.46 9.63 -19.27
CA ALA A 217 1.59 9.31 -18.13
C ALA A 217 1.95 10.14 -16.89
N LEU A 218 3.25 10.22 -16.55
CA LEU A 218 3.74 11.00 -15.43
C LEU A 218 3.34 12.47 -15.54
N PHE A 219 3.58 13.10 -16.68
CA PHE A 219 3.22 14.50 -16.87
C PHE A 219 1.70 14.70 -16.88
N LEU A 220 0.94 13.81 -17.50
CA LEU A 220 -0.52 13.88 -17.50
C LEU A 220 -1.08 13.80 -16.08
N ILE A 221 -0.63 12.83 -15.28
CA ILE A 221 -1.03 12.71 -13.88
C ILE A 221 -0.60 13.95 -13.09
N ALA A 222 0.64 14.41 -13.25
CA ALA A 222 1.16 15.57 -12.53
C ALA A 222 0.38 16.86 -12.85
N ILE A 223 0.05 17.10 -14.11
CA ILE A 223 -0.77 18.25 -14.54
C ILE A 223 -2.16 18.18 -13.89
N LEU A 224 -2.83 17.02 -13.95
CA LEU A 224 -4.13 16.84 -13.32
C LEU A 224 -4.09 17.04 -11.80
N MET A 225 -3.00 16.61 -11.15
CA MET A 225 -2.78 16.85 -9.71
C MET A 225 -2.59 18.32 -9.38
N VAL A 226 -1.80 19.05 -10.19
CA VAL A 226 -1.59 20.50 -10.03
C VAL A 226 -2.92 21.23 -10.23
N MET A 227 -3.75 20.79 -11.16
CA MET A 227 -5.11 21.30 -11.40
C MET A 227 -6.10 20.87 -10.30
N ARG A 228 -5.67 20.10 -9.32
CA ARG A 228 -6.50 19.57 -8.21
C ARG A 228 -7.70 18.74 -8.66
N VAL A 229 -7.56 18.03 -9.78
CA VAL A 229 -8.62 17.14 -10.28
C VAL A 229 -8.75 15.93 -9.37
N PRO A 230 -9.92 15.67 -8.79
CA PRO A 230 -10.14 14.44 -8.00
C PRO A 230 -9.95 13.21 -8.90
N GLY A 231 -9.21 12.20 -8.43
CA GLY A 231 -8.90 11.01 -9.23
C GLY A 231 -7.85 11.25 -10.33
N ALA A 232 -6.97 12.26 -10.19
CA ALA A 232 -5.93 12.59 -11.16
C ALA A 232 -5.12 11.38 -11.65
N ILE A 233 -4.79 10.44 -10.74
CA ILE A 233 -4.04 9.22 -11.08
C ILE A 233 -4.88 8.35 -12.03
N LEU A 234 -6.16 8.11 -11.72
CA LEU A 234 -7.05 7.32 -12.55
C LEU A 234 -7.23 7.95 -13.95
N PHE A 235 -7.52 9.25 -14.00
CA PHE A 235 -7.69 9.96 -15.29
C PHE A 235 -6.40 10.00 -16.09
N GLY A 236 -5.25 10.10 -15.43
CA GLY A 236 -3.95 10.03 -16.09
C GLY A 236 -3.69 8.65 -16.70
N ILE A 237 -4.00 7.58 -15.96
CA ILE A 237 -3.92 6.20 -16.49
C ILE A 237 -4.85 6.03 -17.67
N LEU A 238 -6.13 6.41 -17.54
CA LEU A 238 -7.11 6.29 -18.62
C LEU A 238 -6.73 7.12 -19.85
N GLY A 239 -6.28 8.37 -19.65
CA GLY A 239 -5.83 9.23 -20.73
C GLY A 239 -4.63 8.64 -21.48
N THR A 240 -3.64 8.12 -20.74
CA THR A 240 -2.50 7.44 -21.37
C THR A 240 -2.92 6.16 -22.08
N THR A 241 -3.86 5.40 -21.53
CA THR A 241 -4.41 4.20 -22.18
C THR A 241 -5.09 4.57 -23.51
N VAL A 242 -5.89 5.64 -23.54
CA VAL A 242 -6.51 6.12 -24.78
C VAL A 242 -5.45 6.52 -25.81
N ILE A 243 -4.41 7.26 -25.41
CA ILE A 243 -3.30 7.65 -26.30
C ILE A 243 -2.60 6.40 -26.84
N ALA A 244 -2.31 5.42 -25.99
CA ALA A 244 -1.64 4.17 -26.35
C ALA A 244 -2.47 3.31 -27.34
N LEU A 245 -3.80 3.29 -27.18
CA LEU A 245 -4.73 2.64 -28.13
C LEU A 245 -4.76 3.37 -29.47
N LEU A 246 -4.84 4.70 -29.49
CA LEU A 246 -4.90 5.50 -30.72
C LEU A 246 -3.60 5.43 -31.52
N THR A 247 -2.46 5.31 -30.86
CA THR A 247 -1.13 5.19 -31.48
C THR A 247 -0.76 3.76 -31.87
N GLY A 248 -1.59 2.77 -31.50
CA GLY A 248 -1.33 1.35 -31.79
C GLY A 248 -0.29 0.70 -30.88
N HIS A 249 0.17 1.38 -29.83
CA HIS A 249 1.07 0.79 -28.82
C HIS A 249 0.40 -0.33 -28.03
N VAL A 250 -0.91 -0.22 -27.80
CA VAL A 250 -1.73 -1.29 -27.23
C VAL A 250 -2.64 -1.86 -28.32
N ASP A 251 -2.50 -3.14 -28.62
CA ASP A 251 -3.44 -3.84 -29.48
C ASP A 251 -4.66 -4.28 -28.67
N ALA A 252 -5.78 -3.60 -28.86
CA ALA A 252 -7.02 -3.87 -28.15
C ALA A 252 -7.52 -5.33 -28.36
N LYS A 253 -7.27 -5.95 -29.53
CA LYS A 253 -7.70 -7.33 -29.79
C LYS A 253 -6.90 -8.31 -28.93
N THR A 254 -5.61 -8.11 -28.84
CA THR A 254 -4.72 -8.95 -28.01
C THR A 254 -5.00 -8.73 -26.52
N ALA A 255 -5.15 -7.49 -26.07
CA ALA A 255 -5.43 -7.16 -24.67
C ALA A 255 -6.78 -7.69 -24.18
N LEU A 256 -7.81 -7.71 -25.03
CA LEU A 256 -9.13 -8.23 -24.72
C LEU A 256 -9.25 -9.75 -24.94
N SER A 257 -8.24 -10.38 -25.52
CA SER A 257 -8.25 -11.84 -25.77
C SER A 257 -8.31 -12.60 -24.44
N GLY A 258 -9.31 -13.46 -24.28
CA GLY A 258 -9.53 -14.22 -23.06
C GLY A 258 -10.17 -13.45 -21.90
N GLN A 259 -10.46 -12.15 -22.07
CA GLN A 259 -11.19 -11.37 -21.08
C GLN A 259 -12.70 -11.50 -21.26
N THR A 260 -13.43 -11.62 -20.15
CA THR A 260 -14.89 -11.69 -20.15
C THR A 260 -15.47 -10.61 -19.25
N TRP A 261 -16.64 -10.05 -19.64
CA TRP A 261 -17.38 -9.12 -18.79
C TRP A 261 -18.01 -9.78 -17.57
N ALA A 262 -18.31 -11.08 -17.70
CA ALA A 262 -18.77 -11.89 -16.57
C ALA A 262 -17.55 -12.35 -15.76
N PRO A 263 -17.50 -12.06 -14.44
CA PRO A 263 -16.40 -12.46 -13.59
C PRO A 263 -16.34 -13.99 -13.48
N ASP A 264 -15.14 -14.54 -13.69
CA ASP A 264 -14.88 -15.96 -13.50
C ASP A 264 -14.27 -16.21 -12.11
N PHE A 265 -15.11 -16.43 -11.13
CA PHE A 265 -14.69 -16.68 -9.75
C PHE A 265 -13.96 -18.03 -9.56
N THR A 266 -13.99 -18.93 -10.56
CA THR A 266 -13.24 -20.19 -10.47
C THR A 266 -11.74 -20.00 -10.54
N LYS A 267 -11.28 -18.88 -11.08
CA LYS A 267 -9.87 -18.50 -11.15
C LYS A 267 -9.30 -17.95 -9.84
N LEU A 268 -10.15 -17.59 -8.86
CA LEU A 268 -9.67 -17.06 -7.58
C LEU A 268 -8.75 -18.07 -6.89
N ASN A 269 -7.62 -17.59 -6.39
CA ASN A 269 -6.71 -18.34 -5.53
C ASN A 269 -7.25 -18.41 -4.08
N PHE A 270 -8.53 -18.80 -3.95
CA PHE A 270 -9.23 -18.81 -2.68
C PHE A 270 -8.67 -19.92 -1.77
N PHE A 271 -8.26 -19.56 -0.55
CA PHE A 271 -7.60 -20.45 0.42
C PHE A 271 -6.39 -21.22 -0.16
N HIS A 272 -5.67 -20.59 -1.08
CA HIS A 272 -4.49 -21.23 -1.69
C HIS A 272 -3.27 -21.05 -0.78
N PHE A 273 -3.15 -21.91 0.25
CA PHE A 273 -2.13 -21.85 1.28
C PHE A 273 -1.21 -23.05 1.27
N ASP A 274 0.06 -22.83 1.61
CA ASP A 274 1.08 -23.85 1.85
C ASP A 274 1.74 -23.60 3.20
N PHE A 275 1.17 -24.14 4.26
CA PHE A 275 1.70 -24.00 5.64
C PHE A 275 2.98 -24.80 5.83
N ALA A 276 3.11 -25.98 5.21
CA ALA A 276 4.30 -26.82 5.35
C ALA A 276 5.52 -26.11 4.77
N GLY A 277 5.43 -25.59 3.54
CA GLY A 277 6.51 -24.91 2.87
C GLY A 277 6.97 -23.64 3.61
N VAL A 278 6.05 -22.90 4.24
CA VAL A 278 6.42 -21.71 5.04
C VAL A 278 7.34 -22.06 6.20
N PHE A 279 7.10 -23.19 6.88
CA PHE A 279 7.93 -23.62 8.00
C PHE A 279 9.25 -24.24 7.53
N GLU A 280 9.25 -24.99 6.43
CA GLU A 280 10.45 -25.59 5.85
C GLU A 280 11.44 -24.54 5.35
N VAL A 281 10.96 -23.51 4.65
CA VAL A 281 11.80 -22.42 4.12
C VAL A 281 12.16 -21.39 5.20
N GLY A 282 11.50 -21.41 6.35
CA GLY A 282 11.81 -20.52 7.47
C GLY A 282 11.35 -19.07 7.25
N LEU A 283 10.18 -18.84 6.66
CA LEU A 283 9.64 -17.50 6.33
C LEU A 283 9.25 -16.65 7.55
N ILE A 284 9.72 -16.99 8.75
CA ILE A 284 9.42 -16.23 9.99
C ILE A 284 9.75 -14.76 9.85
N THR A 285 10.87 -14.44 9.22
CA THR A 285 11.29 -13.05 9.01
C THR A 285 10.36 -12.30 8.08
N VAL A 286 9.88 -12.95 7.02
CA VAL A 286 8.94 -12.38 6.07
C VAL A 286 7.62 -12.08 6.79
N ILE A 287 7.12 -13.02 7.60
CA ILE A 287 5.91 -12.84 8.42
C ILE A 287 6.05 -11.66 9.38
N LEU A 288 7.17 -11.58 10.10
CA LEU A 288 7.43 -10.48 11.02
C LEU A 288 7.53 -9.14 10.29
N THR A 289 8.16 -9.11 9.12
CA THR A 289 8.26 -7.89 8.29
C THR A 289 6.88 -7.42 7.84
N PHE A 290 6.02 -8.30 7.33
CA PHE A 290 4.63 -7.96 7.01
C PHE A 290 3.92 -7.37 8.22
N THR A 291 4.01 -8.03 9.38
CA THR A 291 3.37 -7.57 10.63
C THR A 291 3.86 -6.17 11.04
N PHE A 292 5.17 -5.90 10.95
CA PHE A 292 5.72 -4.60 11.32
C PHE A 292 5.35 -3.49 10.34
N VAL A 293 5.49 -3.73 9.04
CA VAL A 293 5.17 -2.73 8.02
C VAL A 293 3.69 -2.35 8.11
N GLU A 294 2.81 -3.36 8.19
CA GLU A 294 1.37 -3.18 8.33
C GLU A 294 1.01 -2.32 9.55
N LEU A 295 1.68 -2.58 10.68
CA LEU A 295 1.43 -1.87 11.93
C LEU A 295 1.66 -0.36 11.79
N PHE A 296 2.73 0.06 11.12
CA PHE A 296 3.06 1.48 10.99
C PHE A 296 2.27 2.16 9.88
N ASP A 297 2.06 1.49 8.75
CA ASP A 297 1.31 2.02 7.62
C ASP A 297 -0.15 2.29 7.99
N THR A 298 -0.82 1.29 8.55
CA THR A 298 -2.21 1.41 9.00
C THR A 298 -2.41 2.47 10.08
N PHE A 299 -1.55 2.49 11.10
CA PHE A 299 -1.72 3.43 12.22
C PHE A 299 -1.63 4.88 11.74
N GLY A 300 -0.61 5.21 10.96
CA GLY A 300 -0.43 6.55 10.40
C GLY A 300 -1.64 6.99 9.58
N THR A 301 -2.12 6.10 8.71
CA THR A 301 -3.26 6.36 7.84
C THR A 301 -4.56 6.53 8.62
N LEU A 302 -4.86 5.64 9.58
CA LEU A 302 -6.10 5.71 10.35
C LEU A 302 -6.14 6.91 11.30
N VAL A 303 -5.03 7.24 11.95
CA VAL A 303 -4.96 8.44 12.81
C VAL A 303 -5.03 9.71 11.99
N GLY A 304 -4.31 9.78 10.87
CA GLY A 304 -4.32 10.91 9.95
C GLY A 304 -5.72 11.18 9.37
N THR A 305 -6.42 10.15 8.93
CA THR A 305 -7.78 10.25 8.39
C THR A 305 -8.80 10.57 9.49
N ALA A 306 -8.66 10.00 10.70
CA ALA A 306 -9.51 10.32 11.86
C ALA A 306 -9.39 11.80 12.25
N ASN A 307 -8.18 12.34 12.22
CA ASN A 307 -7.96 13.76 12.49
C ASN A 307 -8.61 14.65 11.42
N ARG A 308 -8.42 14.33 10.14
CA ARG A 308 -9.04 15.06 9.02
C ARG A 308 -10.58 14.97 9.03
N ALA A 309 -11.13 13.82 9.40
CA ALA A 309 -12.58 13.63 9.54
C ALA A 309 -13.17 14.35 10.79
N GLY A 310 -12.30 14.88 11.66
CA GLY A 310 -12.72 15.61 12.85
C GLY A 310 -13.03 14.74 14.07
N TYR A 311 -12.79 13.45 14.03
CA TYR A 311 -13.04 12.52 15.14
C TYR A 311 -12.11 12.75 16.34
N MET A 312 -10.91 13.28 16.11
CA MET A 312 -9.92 13.55 17.16
C MET A 312 -10.25 14.82 17.98
N LYS A 313 -11.33 15.56 17.65
CA LYS A 313 -11.86 16.65 18.49
C LYS A 313 -12.30 16.15 19.87
N ASN A 314 -12.82 14.91 19.93
CA ASN A 314 -13.00 14.16 21.17
C ASN A 314 -11.98 13.00 21.20
N PRO A 315 -10.84 13.16 21.90
CA PRO A 315 -9.75 12.20 21.85
C PRO A 315 -10.12 10.79 22.33
N GLU A 316 -11.01 10.65 23.31
CA GLU A 316 -11.42 9.36 23.84
C GLU A 316 -12.27 8.58 22.82
N GLU A 317 -13.25 9.26 22.21
CA GLU A 317 -14.09 8.65 21.17
C GLU A 317 -13.28 8.38 19.91
N GLY A 318 -12.40 9.31 19.51
CA GLY A 318 -11.51 9.15 18.36
C GLY A 318 -10.60 7.94 18.51
N LYS A 319 -9.93 7.76 19.64
CA LYS A 319 -9.09 6.60 19.94
C LYS A 319 -9.89 5.29 19.89
N LYS A 320 -11.10 5.26 20.47
CA LYS A 320 -11.96 4.06 20.45
C LYS A 320 -12.38 3.70 19.02
N ARG A 321 -12.69 4.70 18.17
CA ARG A 321 -13.05 4.50 16.77
C ARG A 321 -11.87 4.01 15.95
N VAL A 322 -10.71 4.63 16.10
CA VAL A 322 -9.46 4.16 15.48
C VAL A 322 -9.14 2.73 15.91
N GLY A 323 -9.29 2.38 17.19
CA GLY A 323 -9.08 1.01 17.67
C GLY A 323 -9.98 -0.02 16.98
N LYS A 324 -11.28 0.30 16.76
CA LYS A 324 -12.18 -0.56 15.99
C LYS A 324 -11.78 -0.63 14.50
N ALA A 325 -11.37 0.49 13.91
CA ALA A 325 -10.91 0.54 12.53
C ALA A 325 -9.67 -0.36 12.33
N MET A 326 -8.75 -0.32 13.29
CA MET A 326 -7.57 -1.17 13.33
C MET A 326 -7.90 -2.66 13.39
N PHE A 327 -9.00 -3.04 14.04
CA PHE A 327 -9.45 -4.44 14.07
C PHE A 327 -9.99 -4.87 12.70
N VAL A 328 -10.82 -4.07 12.06
CA VAL A 328 -11.33 -4.37 10.70
C VAL A 328 -10.19 -4.46 9.70
N ASP A 329 -9.22 -3.57 9.79
CA ASP A 329 -8.01 -3.58 8.98
C ASP A 329 -7.20 -4.87 9.19
N ALA A 330 -6.95 -5.28 10.44
CA ALA A 330 -6.26 -6.52 10.77
C ALA A 330 -6.95 -7.78 10.20
N VAL A 331 -8.30 -7.81 10.24
CA VAL A 331 -9.09 -8.87 9.58
C VAL A 331 -8.93 -8.79 8.06
N GLY A 332 -8.85 -7.56 7.51
CA GLY A 332 -8.60 -7.32 6.09
C GLY A 332 -7.29 -7.91 5.60
N VAL A 333 -6.21 -7.85 6.38
CA VAL A 333 -4.91 -8.45 6.06
C VAL A 333 -5.05 -9.95 5.78
N SER A 334 -5.58 -10.70 6.76
CA SER A 334 -5.80 -12.15 6.59
C SER A 334 -6.82 -12.44 5.49
N GLY A 335 -7.88 -11.63 5.39
CA GLY A 335 -8.93 -11.80 4.41
C GLY A 335 -8.46 -11.56 2.96
N GLY A 336 -7.52 -10.63 2.76
CA GLY A 336 -6.86 -10.44 1.47
C GLY A 336 -6.11 -11.69 1.01
N ALA A 337 -5.33 -12.28 1.90
CA ALA A 337 -4.63 -13.53 1.62
C ALA A 337 -5.58 -14.69 1.33
N VAL A 338 -6.71 -14.80 2.07
CA VAL A 338 -7.76 -15.79 1.81
C VAL A 338 -8.37 -15.63 0.42
N LEU A 339 -8.56 -14.40 -0.05
CA LEU A 339 -9.09 -14.11 -1.38
C LEU A 339 -8.06 -14.29 -2.50
N GLY A 340 -6.78 -14.48 -2.17
CA GLY A 340 -5.71 -14.68 -3.15
C GLY A 340 -5.01 -13.39 -3.59
N THR A 341 -5.07 -12.33 -2.77
CA THR A 341 -4.25 -11.13 -2.93
C THR A 341 -3.34 -10.94 -1.70
N SER A 342 -2.46 -9.95 -1.72
CA SER A 342 -1.59 -9.64 -0.59
C SER A 342 -2.37 -8.94 0.54
N THR A 343 -1.68 -8.24 1.44
CA THR A 343 -2.28 -7.55 2.59
C THR A 343 -3.28 -6.49 2.15
N VAL A 344 -4.38 -6.37 2.88
CA VAL A 344 -5.40 -5.31 2.69
C VAL A 344 -5.29 -4.33 3.84
N THR A 345 -5.08 -3.07 3.54
CA THR A 345 -4.80 -2.01 4.51
C THR A 345 -5.58 -0.73 4.23
N ALA A 346 -5.63 0.18 5.20
CA ALA A 346 -6.29 1.48 5.08
C ALA A 346 -5.53 2.42 4.12
N PHE A 347 -6.26 3.08 3.22
CA PHE A 347 -5.70 3.96 2.20
C PHE A 347 -5.79 5.44 2.57
N VAL A 348 -4.67 6.16 2.46
CA VAL A 348 -4.57 7.60 2.73
C VAL A 348 -5.38 8.43 1.74
N GLU A 349 -5.63 7.93 0.54
CA GLU A 349 -6.48 8.50 -0.50
C GLU A 349 -7.93 8.72 -0.04
N SER A 350 -8.37 8.00 0.99
CA SER A 350 -9.65 8.25 1.67
C SER A 350 -9.78 9.71 2.14
N SER A 351 -8.64 10.37 2.36
CA SER A 351 -8.60 11.81 2.68
C SER A 351 -9.23 12.69 1.60
N ALA A 352 -9.28 12.26 0.34
CA ALA A 352 -9.91 12.99 -0.74
C ALA A 352 -11.43 13.04 -0.57
N GLY A 353 -12.07 11.90 -0.25
CA GLY A 353 -13.49 11.86 0.08
C GLY A 353 -13.83 12.62 1.37
N ILE A 354 -12.96 12.53 2.38
CA ILE A 354 -13.11 13.31 3.61
C ILE A 354 -13.05 14.82 3.31
N ALA A 355 -12.17 15.25 2.41
CA ALA A 355 -12.09 16.65 1.97
C ALA A 355 -13.35 17.12 1.21
N GLN A 356 -14.05 16.20 0.54
CA GLN A 356 -15.35 16.46 -0.11
C GLN A 356 -16.53 16.49 0.88
N GLY A 357 -16.28 16.28 2.16
CA GLY A 357 -17.29 16.32 3.18
C GLY A 357 -17.74 14.96 3.71
N GLY A 358 -17.12 13.86 3.29
CA GLY A 358 -17.34 12.53 3.85
C GLY A 358 -16.95 12.50 5.33
N ARG A 359 -17.88 12.03 6.17
CA ARG A 359 -17.70 12.01 7.63
C ARG A 359 -18.08 10.68 8.25
N THR A 360 -18.78 9.82 7.52
CA THR A 360 -19.36 8.60 8.08
C THR A 360 -19.02 7.36 7.26
N GLY A 361 -19.41 6.20 7.78
CA GLY A 361 -19.23 4.94 7.09
C GLY A 361 -19.98 4.81 5.77
N LEU A 362 -20.97 5.68 5.50
CA LEU A 362 -21.67 5.67 4.22
C LEU A 362 -20.73 6.01 3.05
N THR A 363 -19.76 6.90 3.26
CA THR A 363 -18.67 7.15 2.30
C THR A 363 -17.90 5.86 1.99
N ALA A 364 -17.52 5.10 3.01
CA ALA A 364 -16.80 3.83 2.82
C ALA A 364 -17.67 2.78 2.12
N VAL A 365 -18.94 2.62 2.54
CA VAL A 365 -19.86 1.69 1.89
C VAL A 365 -20.02 2.02 0.41
N THR A 366 -20.20 3.29 0.06
CA THR A 366 -20.28 3.72 -1.35
C THR A 366 -19.02 3.35 -2.12
N THR A 367 -17.85 3.62 -1.56
CA THR A 367 -16.56 3.27 -2.16
C THR A 367 -16.45 1.76 -2.37
N GLY A 368 -16.79 0.96 -1.36
CA GLY A 368 -16.73 -0.50 -1.44
C GLY A 368 -17.69 -1.09 -2.48
N VAL A 369 -18.91 -0.55 -2.58
CA VAL A 369 -19.86 -0.94 -3.64
C VAL A 369 -19.29 -0.63 -5.03
N CYS A 370 -18.63 0.53 -5.22
CA CYS A 370 -17.97 0.85 -6.48
C CYS A 370 -16.86 -0.15 -6.82
N PHE A 371 -16.06 -0.62 -5.83
CA PHE A 371 -15.05 -1.67 -6.07
C PHE A 371 -15.69 -3.00 -6.47
N LEU A 372 -16.81 -3.40 -5.84
CA LEU A 372 -17.53 -4.61 -6.24
C LEU A 372 -18.12 -4.49 -7.65
N LEU A 373 -18.65 -3.32 -8.02
CA LEU A 373 -19.14 -3.07 -9.38
C LEU A 373 -18.00 -3.05 -10.41
N ALA A 374 -16.81 -2.64 -10.02
CA ALA A 374 -15.64 -2.63 -10.89
C ALA A 374 -15.19 -4.04 -11.32
N ILE A 375 -15.64 -5.10 -10.66
CA ILE A 375 -15.38 -6.50 -11.06
C ILE A 375 -15.82 -6.74 -12.52
N PHE A 376 -16.92 -6.14 -12.95
CA PHE A 376 -17.42 -6.24 -14.31
C PHE A 376 -16.61 -5.43 -15.33
N LEU A 377 -15.68 -4.59 -14.88
CA LEU A 377 -14.83 -3.76 -15.74
C LEU A 377 -13.48 -4.42 -16.07
N SER A 378 -13.29 -5.70 -15.73
CA SER A 378 -12.06 -6.46 -16.00
C SER A 378 -11.51 -6.25 -17.43
N PRO A 379 -12.31 -6.30 -18.52
CA PRO A 379 -11.79 -6.09 -19.85
C PRO A 379 -11.24 -4.66 -20.08
N LEU A 380 -11.85 -3.66 -19.45
CA LEU A 380 -11.36 -2.28 -19.57
C LEU A 380 -10.04 -2.09 -18.82
N VAL A 381 -9.88 -2.74 -17.68
CA VAL A 381 -8.64 -2.67 -16.89
C VAL A 381 -7.49 -3.40 -17.59
N ALA A 382 -7.79 -4.49 -18.32
CA ALA A 382 -6.80 -5.22 -19.12
C ALA A 382 -6.23 -4.40 -20.28
N LEU A 383 -6.90 -3.34 -20.74
CA LEU A 383 -6.39 -2.41 -21.74
C LEU A 383 -5.31 -1.45 -21.20
N VAL A 384 -5.16 -1.35 -19.88
CA VAL A 384 -4.23 -0.39 -19.27
C VAL A 384 -2.78 -0.84 -19.50
N PRO A 385 -1.94 -0.03 -20.20
CA PRO A 385 -0.57 -0.42 -20.46
C PRO A 385 0.29 -0.37 -19.19
N PRO A 386 1.31 -1.25 -19.06
CA PRO A 386 2.27 -1.23 -17.96
C PRO A 386 2.94 0.14 -17.75
N ALA A 387 3.13 0.90 -18.83
CA ALA A 387 3.68 2.25 -18.79
C ALA A 387 2.84 3.22 -17.92
N ALA A 388 1.51 3.16 -18.05
CA ALA A 388 0.60 4.03 -17.30
C ALA A 388 0.56 3.65 -15.81
N THR A 389 0.58 2.35 -15.50
CA THR A 389 0.60 1.86 -14.11
C THR A 389 1.96 2.10 -13.44
N ALA A 390 3.06 2.00 -14.17
CA ALA A 390 4.39 2.35 -13.67
C ALA A 390 4.48 3.83 -13.28
N ALA A 391 3.92 4.73 -14.09
CA ALA A 391 3.80 6.15 -13.77
C ALA A 391 2.99 6.38 -12.46
N ALA A 392 1.89 5.64 -12.29
CA ALA A 392 1.11 5.71 -11.06
C ALA A 392 1.92 5.30 -9.83
N LEU A 393 2.72 4.23 -9.91
CA LEU A 393 3.62 3.80 -8.81
C LEU A 393 4.61 4.89 -8.43
N ILE A 394 5.21 5.57 -9.42
CA ILE A 394 6.14 6.68 -9.18
C ILE A 394 5.42 7.81 -8.44
N ILE A 395 4.22 8.19 -8.88
CA ILE A 395 3.43 9.25 -8.25
C ILE A 395 3.00 8.88 -6.83
N VAL A 396 2.59 7.62 -6.58
CA VAL A 396 2.29 7.13 -5.22
C VAL A 396 3.51 7.29 -4.32
N GLY A 397 4.70 6.93 -4.82
CA GLY A 397 5.95 7.17 -4.10
C GLY A 397 6.15 8.65 -3.76
N VAL A 398 5.89 9.56 -4.70
CA VAL A 398 5.96 11.02 -4.45
C VAL A 398 4.98 11.46 -3.35
N LEU A 399 3.76 10.91 -3.33
CA LEU A 399 2.78 11.24 -2.29
C LEU A 399 3.24 10.78 -0.90
N MET A 400 3.83 9.60 -0.80
CA MET A 400 4.37 9.07 0.47
C MET A 400 5.59 9.86 0.94
N MET A 401 6.38 10.43 0.03
CA MET A 401 7.51 11.30 0.35
C MET A 401 7.12 12.57 1.12
N GLN A 402 5.86 12.97 1.13
CA GLN A 402 5.42 14.15 1.90
C GLN A 402 5.67 14.00 3.41
N SER A 403 5.73 12.77 3.92
CA SER A 403 6.05 12.46 5.33
C SER A 403 7.48 12.80 5.72
N VAL A 404 8.37 13.12 4.79
CA VAL A 404 9.76 13.52 5.07
C VAL A 404 9.85 14.78 5.93
N LYS A 405 8.84 15.64 5.86
CA LYS A 405 8.75 16.89 6.63
C LYS A 405 8.65 16.66 8.15
N GLU A 406 8.13 15.49 8.53
CA GLU A 406 7.90 15.12 9.92
C GLU A 406 9.13 14.42 10.55
N ILE A 407 10.19 14.20 9.77
CA ILE A 407 11.44 13.61 10.25
C ILE A 407 12.32 14.72 10.82
N ASP A 408 12.74 14.56 12.07
CA ASP A 408 13.70 15.47 12.70
C ASP A 408 15.13 15.16 12.25
N PHE A 409 15.58 15.84 11.21
CA PHE A 409 16.97 15.77 10.74
C PHE A 409 17.94 16.68 11.53
N SER A 410 17.45 17.50 12.45
CA SER A 410 18.30 18.36 13.27
C SER A 410 18.99 17.61 14.41
N ASP A 411 18.38 16.52 14.89
CA ASP A 411 18.94 15.65 15.92
C ASP A 411 19.49 14.34 15.28
N MET A 412 20.81 14.16 15.37
CA MET A 412 21.51 13.01 14.76
C MET A 412 21.05 11.65 15.29
N VAL A 413 20.48 11.59 16.50
CA VAL A 413 19.91 10.36 17.08
C VAL A 413 18.65 9.92 16.32
N TYR A 414 17.95 10.84 15.68
CA TYR A 414 16.80 10.55 14.80
C TYR A 414 17.20 10.58 13.33
N ALA A 415 18.08 11.49 12.91
CA ALA A 415 18.46 11.70 11.53
C ALA A 415 19.16 10.47 10.92
N ILE A 416 20.17 9.91 11.61
CA ILE A 416 20.94 8.77 11.11
C ILE A 416 20.06 7.52 10.97
N PRO A 417 19.27 7.08 11.97
CA PRO A 417 18.36 5.96 11.81
C PRO A 417 17.31 6.17 10.72
N SER A 418 16.77 7.37 10.62
CA SER A 418 15.81 7.71 9.57
C SER A 418 16.44 7.60 8.17
N PHE A 419 17.67 8.12 8.01
CA PHE A 419 18.40 7.98 6.75
C PHE A 419 18.61 6.51 6.36
N PHE A 420 19.10 5.66 7.27
CA PHE A 420 19.25 4.23 6.99
C PHE A 420 17.93 3.58 6.64
N THR A 421 16.85 3.91 7.36
CA THR A 421 15.53 3.37 7.06
C THR A 421 15.08 3.70 5.65
N LEU A 422 15.09 4.98 5.28
CA LEU A 422 14.56 5.42 3.99
C LEU A 422 15.47 5.06 2.80
N ALA A 423 16.81 5.00 3.01
CA ALA A 423 17.75 4.73 1.94
C ALA A 423 17.91 3.22 1.65
N LEU A 424 18.01 2.39 2.71
CA LEU A 424 18.28 0.98 2.50
C LEU A 424 17.08 0.22 1.90
N MET A 425 15.84 0.64 2.12
CA MET A 425 14.68 0.00 1.50
C MET A 425 14.78 -0.05 -0.02
N PRO A 426 14.92 1.07 -0.73
CA PRO A 426 15.03 1.08 -2.18
C PRO A 426 16.36 0.51 -2.69
N PHE A 427 17.50 0.83 -2.04
CA PHE A 427 18.82 0.41 -2.53
C PHE A 427 19.11 -1.08 -2.34
N THR A 428 18.57 -1.71 -1.30
CA THR A 428 18.67 -3.16 -1.10
C THR A 428 17.49 -3.94 -1.69
N TYR A 429 16.53 -3.23 -2.32
CA TYR A 429 15.30 -3.81 -2.83
C TYR A 429 14.53 -4.64 -1.79
N ASN A 430 14.64 -4.24 -0.50
CA ASN A 430 14.06 -4.96 0.63
C ASN A 430 13.66 -4.01 1.77
N ILE A 431 12.37 -3.93 2.06
CA ILE A 431 11.79 -3.08 3.11
C ILE A 431 12.34 -3.50 4.50
N ALA A 432 12.50 -4.81 4.74
CA ALA A 432 12.97 -5.32 6.03
C ALA A 432 14.37 -4.79 6.39
N ASN A 433 15.26 -4.64 5.41
CA ASN A 433 16.61 -4.14 5.64
C ASN A 433 16.58 -2.70 6.18
N GLY A 434 15.78 -1.83 5.56
CA GLY A 434 15.65 -0.44 6.02
C GLY A 434 15.11 -0.33 7.45
N ILE A 435 14.03 -1.08 7.77
CA ILE A 435 13.46 -1.10 9.11
C ILE A 435 14.48 -1.63 10.12
N SER A 436 15.16 -2.72 9.80
CA SER A 436 16.12 -3.37 10.68
C SER A 436 17.28 -2.44 11.05
N PHE A 437 17.91 -1.83 10.04
CA PHE A 437 19.02 -0.90 10.27
C PHE A 437 18.56 0.37 11.00
N GLY A 438 17.34 0.87 10.72
CA GLY A 438 16.77 2.00 11.42
C GLY A 438 16.57 1.72 12.91
N ILE A 439 15.98 0.56 13.25
CA ILE A 439 15.74 0.19 14.65
C ILE A 439 17.07 0.00 15.40
N VAL A 440 17.99 -0.78 14.85
CA VAL A 440 19.28 -1.06 15.50
C VAL A 440 20.09 0.23 15.70
N SER A 441 20.20 1.07 14.66
CA SER A 441 20.95 2.33 14.77
C SER A 441 20.31 3.28 15.76
N TYR A 442 18.97 3.38 15.83
CA TYR A 442 18.30 4.19 16.84
C TYR A 442 18.61 3.71 18.27
N VAL A 443 18.48 2.40 18.54
CA VAL A 443 18.74 1.84 19.87
C VAL A 443 20.18 2.13 20.31
N VAL A 444 21.14 1.90 19.41
CA VAL A 444 22.57 2.16 19.70
C VAL A 444 22.82 3.64 19.96
N LEU A 445 22.42 4.52 19.06
CA LEU A 445 22.71 5.96 19.16
C LEU A 445 21.98 6.61 20.33
N ALA A 446 20.72 6.27 20.59
CA ALA A 446 19.97 6.77 21.73
C ALA A 446 20.61 6.36 23.05
N THR A 447 21.10 5.12 23.14
CA THR A 447 21.79 4.61 24.34
C THR A 447 23.11 5.32 24.57
N VAL A 448 23.94 5.46 23.53
CA VAL A 448 25.22 6.19 23.62
C VAL A 448 24.97 7.63 24.03
N ALA A 449 23.98 8.29 23.45
CA ALA A 449 23.62 9.67 23.78
C ALA A 449 23.18 9.84 25.26
N ASN A 450 22.39 8.88 25.77
CA ASN A 450 21.96 8.88 27.17
C ASN A 450 23.12 8.65 28.15
N VAL A 451 24.05 7.75 27.81
CA VAL A 451 25.23 7.44 28.66
C VAL A 451 26.26 8.57 28.61
N SER A 452 26.43 9.27 27.48
CA SER A 452 27.44 10.34 27.31
C SER A 452 27.08 11.69 27.97
N GLY A 453 26.17 11.71 28.94
CA GLY A 453 25.92 12.90 29.81
C GLY A 453 24.83 13.83 29.29
N LYS A 454 24.12 13.51 28.20
CA LYS A 454 22.96 14.30 27.74
C LYS A 454 21.65 13.98 28.54
N GLY A 455 21.77 13.24 29.64
CA GLY A 455 20.66 12.78 30.46
C GLY A 455 19.77 11.77 29.71
N ASN A 456 18.71 11.24 30.36
CA ASN A 456 17.74 10.34 29.74
C ASN A 456 16.79 11.10 28.77
N LYS A 457 17.36 11.84 27.80
CA LYS A 457 16.60 12.60 26.82
C LYS A 457 15.85 11.66 25.83
N TYR A 458 16.49 10.54 25.47
CA TYR A 458 15.98 9.61 24.48
C TYR A 458 15.37 8.39 25.16
N LYS A 459 14.05 8.26 25.09
CA LYS A 459 13.33 7.12 25.67
C LYS A 459 13.42 5.94 24.74
N VAL A 460 14.27 4.96 25.08
CA VAL A 460 14.30 3.68 24.35
C VAL A 460 13.39 2.71 25.10
N HIS A 461 12.25 2.37 24.52
CA HIS A 461 11.32 1.41 25.09
C HIS A 461 11.96 0.01 25.08
N TRP A 462 11.68 -0.82 26.10
CA TRP A 462 12.27 -2.17 26.21
C TRP A 462 12.04 -3.05 24.97
N LEU A 463 10.89 -2.91 24.32
CA LEU A 463 10.58 -3.59 23.05
C LEU A 463 11.58 -3.29 21.94
N MET A 464 12.07 -2.05 21.83
CA MET A 464 13.09 -1.69 20.84
C MET A 464 14.39 -2.45 21.05
N TRP A 465 14.76 -2.72 22.32
CA TRP A 465 15.90 -3.56 22.65
C TRP A 465 15.69 -5.01 22.22
N VAL A 466 14.51 -5.58 22.52
CA VAL A 466 14.17 -6.95 22.09
C VAL A 466 14.25 -7.06 20.56
N LEU A 467 13.67 -6.10 19.85
CA LEU A 467 13.73 -6.06 18.39
C LEU A 467 15.15 -5.94 17.88
N ALA A 468 15.97 -5.04 18.44
CA ALA A 468 17.36 -4.87 18.02
C ALA A 468 18.17 -6.14 18.20
N VAL A 469 18.01 -6.85 19.34
CA VAL A 469 18.67 -8.15 19.60
C VAL A 469 18.22 -9.20 18.60
N LEU A 470 16.92 -9.33 18.31
CA LEU A 470 16.40 -10.28 17.33
C LEU A 470 16.93 -9.97 15.91
N ILE A 471 16.99 -8.70 15.54
CA ILE A 471 17.52 -8.26 14.25
C ILE A 471 19.02 -8.60 14.14
N ILE A 472 19.82 -8.28 15.17
CA ILE A 472 21.26 -8.58 15.20
C ILE A 472 21.47 -10.10 15.13
N TYR A 473 20.67 -10.89 15.87
CA TYR A 473 20.74 -12.35 15.80
C TYR A 473 20.44 -12.87 14.38
N ARG A 474 19.41 -12.34 13.73
CA ARG A 474 19.07 -12.70 12.36
C ARG A 474 20.23 -12.46 11.38
N TYR A 475 20.79 -11.26 11.35
CA TYR A 475 21.85 -10.91 10.39
C TYR A 475 23.21 -11.54 10.74
N GLY A 476 23.46 -11.80 12.03
CA GLY A 476 24.72 -12.37 12.49
C GLY A 476 24.79 -13.90 12.42
N PHE A 477 23.66 -14.60 12.62
CA PHE A 477 23.68 -16.06 12.79
C PHE A 477 22.80 -16.83 11.81
N LEU A 478 21.73 -16.20 11.25
CA LEU A 478 20.82 -16.89 10.32
C LEU A 478 21.09 -16.59 8.84
N GLY A 479 22.16 -15.82 8.53
CA GLY A 479 22.43 -15.38 7.17
C GLY A 479 21.35 -14.39 6.67
N GLY A 480 21.70 -13.15 6.43
CA GLY A 480 20.77 -12.06 6.12
C GLY A 480 20.10 -12.12 4.74
N HIS A 481 19.61 -13.27 4.31
CA HIS A 481 18.88 -13.44 3.05
C HIS A 481 17.39 -13.33 3.23
#